data_40dc27e98803058f2c2ca9224149e74e
#
_entry.id   40dc27e98803058f2c2ca9224149e74e
#
_cell.length_a   1.000
_cell.length_b   1.000
_cell.length_c   1.000
_cell.angle_alpha   90.00
_cell.angle_beta   90.00
_cell.angle_gamma   90.00
#
_symmetry.space_group_name_H-M   'P 1'
#
loop_
_entity.id
_entity.type
_entity.pdbx_description
1 polymer ?
#
loop_
_entity_poly.entity_id
_entity_poly.type
_entity_poly.pdbx_seq_one_letter_code
_entity_poly.pdbx_strand_id
1 'polypeptide(L)'
;MLERGIKSIIDDSLKQNVFGEDFQFRDGQRDVIEAICNHYLEDANGTIILDAPTGSGKSLIAMWSAHILKEIGSRGYLVTSDLMLQDQYEEDFKRLKLDWPSIRGVDNYVCNVNDLPFSLADCKMKGIGYEAAEKLPCWNNCGYLQGRKRAKELPVALFNYSYYLIQRNYVEDKMAEQDREVPFPMRDFVFFDEAHKVDSIVQSHFSPRIDRSTTKVFKEVNKFIQKHGLDSAWVSDNRIESIVDRLMREDDHQELMSHISEFRGIAKVYRKARQSALKRSKQQYKNGDVPKDWQSFFGRMDRLKDVWCKFDDYHAIITELGINSIVIKRNETETQFLCLEEAMMIDKFLQKKSGFKVFMSATLGDIRAFAKHTSMGNAKVIRMGNNFDYKKSPIVFINRHKLSFREREQNLPHVIKTLDKILDKHKGQSGIIHAGSYQFMNEINARSKHSFNLISYDMAKERSGAIDLFNRTEGKVLVGPSLLEGLDLKDDKSRFQIFFKVPYPSLGDPLVKAKMKAFPGWYDWKTGIAIQQGSGRSIRSKDDWAVTYILDACFRSLINKPDFFPPSFQERIKTIN
;
A
#
# COMPACT_ATOMS: atom_id res chain seq x y z
N MET A 1 27.23 26.98 3.91
CA MET A 1 25.78 26.76 3.58
C MET A 1 24.89 26.52 4.81
N LEU A 2 25.41 26.06 5.93
CA LEU A 2 24.66 25.81 7.18
C LEU A 2 24.27 27.09 7.96
N GLU A 3 24.72 28.28 7.55
CA GLU A 3 24.38 29.57 8.22
C GLU A 3 23.03 30.17 7.77
N ARG A 4 22.40 29.65 6.73
CA ARG A 4 21.05 30.08 6.32
C ARG A 4 20.01 29.24 7.05
N GLY A 5 19.25 29.86 7.93
CA GLY A 5 18.12 29.17 8.60
C GLY A 5 17.06 28.69 7.59
N ILE A 6 16.36 27.60 7.92
CA ILE A 6 15.29 26.99 7.09
C ILE A 6 14.28 28.05 6.60
N LYS A 7 13.90 29.00 7.44
CA LYS A 7 12.99 30.10 7.07
C LYS A 7 13.49 30.91 5.88
N SER A 8 14.78 31.26 5.87
CA SER A 8 15.38 32.02 4.77
C SER A 8 15.34 31.25 3.46
N ILE A 9 15.58 29.91 3.48
CA ILE A 9 15.55 29.08 2.29
C ILE A 9 14.10 28.99 1.73
N ILE A 10 13.09 28.89 2.60
CA ILE A 10 11.68 28.93 2.20
C ILE A 10 11.34 30.27 1.55
N ASP A 11 11.73 31.38 2.15
CA ASP A 11 11.46 32.74 1.65
C ASP A 11 12.15 32.99 0.30
N ASP A 12 13.38 32.52 0.13
CA ASP A 12 14.11 32.64 -1.13
C ASP A 12 13.49 31.76 -2.22
N SER A 13 13.04 30.54 -1.90
CA SER A 13 12.33 29.65 -2.82
C SER A 13 10.98 30.22 -3.27
N LEU A 14 10.26 30.92 -2.37
CA LEU A 14 9.04 31.65 -2.70
C LEU A 14 9.31 32.81 -3.65
N LYS A 15 10.33 33.62 -3.39
CA LYS A 15 10.74 34.74 -4.27
C LYS A 15 11.16 34.26 -5.67
N GLN A 16 11.72 33.06 -5.76
CA GLN A 16 12.11 32.42 -7.02
C GLN A 16 10.95 31.70 -7.73
N ASN A 17 9.74 31.75 -7.18
CA ASN A 17 8.53 31.11 -7.70
C ASN A 17 8.72 29.60 -7.99
N VAL A 18 9.49 28.90 -7.16
CA VAL A 18 9.83 27.47 -7.38
C VAL A 18 8.57 26.60 -7.50
N PHE A 19 7.50 26.94 -6.79
CA PHE A 19 6.21 26.24 -6.83
C PHE A 19 5.11 27.03 -7.55
N GLY A 20 5.44 28.01 -8.39
CA GLY A 20 4.55 28.83 -9.17
C GLY A 20 4.38 30.25 -8.61
N GLU A 21 4.04 31.20 -9.51
CA GLU A 21 3.96 32.65 -9.18
C GLU A 21 2.89 32.98 -8.14
N ASP A 22 1.74 32.26 -8.19
CA ASP A 22 0.60 32.50 -7.29
C ASP A 22 0.57 31.52 -6.10
N PHE A 23 1.69 30.84 -5.82
CA PHE A 23 1.72 29.86 -4.75
C PHE A 23 1.56 30.50 -3.37
N GLN A 24 0.63 30.00 -2.57
CA GLN A 24 0.45 30.40 -1.18
C GLN A 24 0.28 29.16 -0.29
N PHE A 25 0.96 29.18 0.84
CA PHE A 25 0.76 28.16 1.87
C PHE A 25 -0.65 28.25 2.46
N ARG A 26 -1.25 27.11 2.70
CA ARG A 26 -2.42 27.00 3.57
C ARG A 26 -1.97 27.12 5.04
N ASP A 27 -2.94 27.47 5.91
CA ASP A 27 -2.69 27.62 7.35
C ASP A 27 -1.94 26.41 7.92
N GLY A 28 -0.84 26.66 8.64
CA GLY A 28 0.00 25.66 9.28
C GLY A 28 0.92 24.85 8.37
N GLN A 29 0.81 24.92 7.03
CA GLN A 29 1.71 24.17 6.14
C GLN A 29 3.17 24.59 6.29
N ARG A 30 3.42 25.90 6.31
CA ARG A 30 4.76 26.45 6.47
C ARG A 30 5.38 26.01 7.79
N ASP A 31 4.64 26.11 8.89
CA ASP A 31 5.12 25.73 10.23
C ASP A 31 5.50 24.24 10.29
N VAL A 32 4.69 23.38 9.65
CA VAL A 32 4.97 21.93 9.56
C VAL A 32 6.24 21.67 8.74
N ILE A 33 6.42 22.33 7.60
CA ILE A 33 7.62 22.21 6.77
C ILE A 33 8.87 22.65 7.55
N GLU A 34 8.80 23.81 8.24
CA GLU A 34 9.86 24.30 9.10
C GLU A 34 10.18 23.30 10.22
N ALA A 35 9.17 22.75 10.89
CA ALA A 35 9.33 21.78 11.96
C ALA A 35 9.97 20.45 11.49
N ILE A 36 9.61 19.97 10.29
CA ILE A 36 10.22 18.77 9.66
C ILE A 36 11.70 19.03 9.35
N CYS A 37 11.99 20.13 8.65
CA CYS A 37 13.35 20.45 8.23
C CYS A 37 14.29 20.77 9.40
N ASN A 38 13.80 21.48 10.42
CA ASN A 38 14.57 21.73 11.63
C ASN A 38 14.86 20.43 12.40
N HIS A 39 13.89 19.52 12.50
CA HIS A 39 14.13 18.24 13.15
C HIS A 39 15.14 17.37 12.40
N TYR A 40 15.17 17.43 11.07
CA TYR A 40 16.23 16.80 10.28
C TYR A 40 17.62 17.33 10.63
N LEU A 41 17.75 18.64 10.85
CA LEU A 41 19.02 19.27 11.25
C LEU A 41 19.43 18.87 12.68
N GLU A 42 18.46 18.65 13.57
CA GLU A 42 18.69 18.20 14.95
C GLU A 42 19.06 16.70 15.01
N ASP A 43 18.40 15.86 14.23
CA ASP A 43 18.58 14.41 14.18
C ASP A 43 18.39 13.88 12.76
N ALA A 44 19.49 13.74 12.03
CA ALA A 44 19.50 13.23 10.65
C ALA A 44 19.05 11.76 10.48
N ASN A 45 18.87 11.03 11.57
CA ASN A 45 18.29 9.68 11.59
C ASN A 45 16.92 9.62 12.25
N GLY A 46 16.39 10.77 12.64
CA GLY A 46 15.12 10.90 13.32
C GLY A 46 13.92 10.34 12.55
N THR A 47 12.84 10.16 13.28
CA THR A 47 11.56 9.72 12.71
C THR A 47 10.47 10.71 13.09
N ILE A 48 9.67 11.14 12.12
CA ILE A 48 8.47 11.96 12.33
C ILE A 48 7.23 11.14 11.95
N ILE A 49 6.20 11.25 12.79
CA ILE A 49 4.83 10.88 12.45
C ILE A 49 4.07 12.18 12.19
N LEU A 50 3.66 12.41 10.94
CA LEU A 50 2.86 13.58 10.55
C LEU A 50 1.38 13.18 10.44
N ASP A 51 0.58 13.62 11.40
CA ASP A 51 -0.88 13.51 11.39
C ASP A 51 -1.47 14.78 10.76
N ALA A 52 -1.80 14.70 9.49
CA ALA A 52 -2.29 15.83 8.71
C ALA A 52 -3.60 15.48 8.02
N PRO A 53 -4.71 16.21 8.29
CA PRO A 53 -6.04 15.87 7.78
C PRO A 53 -6.11 15.78 6.26
N THR A 54 -7.15 15.09 5.74
CA THR A 54 -7.46 15.11 4.30
C THR A 54 -7.62 16.56 3.84
N GLY A 55 -7.06 16.88 2.65
CA GLY A 55 -7.12 18.25 2.11
C GLY A 55 -6.14 19.25 2.73
N SER A 56 -5.33 18.85 3.73
CA SER A 56 -4.26 19.72 4.27
C SER A 56 -3.10 19.94 3.31
N GLY A 57 -3.01 19.18 2.22
CA GLY A 57 -1.92 19.24 1.25
C GLY A 57 -0.66 18.50 1.69
N LYS A 58 -0.80 17.30 2.26
CA LYS A 58 0.33 16.43 2.67
C LYS A 58 1.39 16.26 1.58
N SER A 59 0.96 15.94 0.36
CA SER A 59 1.87 15.78 -0.78
C SER A 59 2.70 17.04 -1.02
N LEU A 60 2.07 18.22 -0.89
CA LEU A 60 2.74 19.50 -1.03
C LEU A 60 3.72 19.76 0.11
N ILE A 61 3.36 19.41 1.36
CA ILE A 61 4.27 19.48 2.51
C ILE A 61 5.51 18.59 2.26
N ALA A 62 5.31 17.36 1.78
CA ALA A 62 6.41 16.47 1.45
C ALA A 62 7.30 17.04 0.33
N MET A 63 6.70 17.58 -0.74
CA MET A 63 7.44 18.20 -1.84
C MET A 63 8.23 19.43 -1.40
N TRP A 64 7.62 20.32 -0.61
CA TRP A 64 8.32 21.49 -0.08
C TRP A 64 9.46 21.10 0.86
N SER A 65 9.21 20.18 1.80
CA SER A 65 10.26 19.72 2.71
C SER A 65 11.41 19.06 1.94
N ALA A 66 11.10 18.21 0.95
CA ALA A 66 12.10 17.58 0.10
C ALA A 66 12.89 18.61 -0.73
N HIS A 67 12.23 19.68 -1.21
CA HIS A 67 12.90 20.80 -1.90
C HIS A 67 13.88 21.51 -0.97
N ILE A 68 13.43 21.90 0.23
CA ILE A 68 14.30 22.58 1.21
C ILE A 68 15.50 21.72 1.61
N LEU A 69 15.27 20.43 1.88
CA LEU A 69 16.34 19.49 2.20
C LEU A 69 17.32 19.32 1.03
N LYS A 70 16.83 19.32 -0.20
CA LYS A 70 17.68 19.31 -1.41
C LYS A 70 18.52 20.58 -1.50
N GLU A 71 17.97 21.75 -1.20
CA GLU A 71 18.72 23.05 -1.25
C GLU A 71 19.86 23.09 -0.23
N ILE A 72 19.79 22.34 0.86
CA ILE A 72 20.91 22.18 1.80
C ILE A 72 21.86 21.03 1.44
N GLY A 73 21.71 20.43 0.26
CA GLY A 73 22.59 19.40 -0.28
C GLY A 73 22.18 17.96 0.00
N SER A 74 21.03 17.72 0.62
CA SER A 74 20.56 16.38 0.96
C SER A 74 19.82 15.71 -0.20
N ARG A 75 19.82 14.37 -0.21
CA ARG A 75 19.14 13.54 -1.21
C ARG A 75 18.06 12.70 -0.55
N GLY A 76 16.97 12.46 -1.25
CA GLY A 76 15.87 11.70 -0.65
C GLY A 76 14.95 10.97 -1.61
N TYR A 77 13.99 10.27 -1.01
CA TYR A 77 12.92 9.58 -1.71
C TYR A 77 11.56 10.05 -1.22
N LEU A 78 10.61 10.18 -2.14
CA LEU A 78 9.18 10.21 -1.85
C LEU A 78 8.63 8.82 -2.13
N VAL A 79 7.82 8.27 -1.22
CA VAL A 79 7.31 6.90 -1.34
C VAL A 79 5.79 6.90 -1.15
N THR A 80 5.07 6.40 -2.15
CA THR A 80 3.61 6.36 -2.18
C THR A 80 3.05 4.95 -2.02
N SER A 81 1.80 4.81 -1.56
CA SER A 81 1.19 3.50 -1.31
C SER A 81 0.87 2.71 -2.58
N ASP A 82 0.49 3.39 -3.65
CA ASP A 82 -0.01 2.77 -4.88
C ASP A 82 0.30 3.61 -6.12
N LEU A 83 -0.01 3.05 -7.30
CA LEU A 83 0.28 3.68 -8.59
C LEU A 83 -0.59 4.91 -8.85
N MET A 84 -1.85 4.93 -8.40
CA MET A 84 -2.73 6.10 -8.61
C MET A 84 -2.19 7.33 -7.87
N LEU A 85 -1.72 7.14 -6.64
CA LEU A 85 -1.11 8.21 -5.88
C LEU A 85 0.23 8.64 -6.50
N GLN A 86 0.98 7.68 -7.07
CA GLN A 86 2.19 7.96 -7.82
C GLN A 86 1.91 8.81 -9.07
N ASP A 87 0.81 8.52 -9.81
CA ASP A 87 0.35 9.34 -10.95
C ASP A 87 0.03 10.77 -10.51
N GLN A 88 -0.66 10.96 -9.38
CA GLN A 88 -0.99 12.28 -8.84
C GLN A 88 0.28 13.09 -8.51
N TYR A 89 1.29 12.47 -7.90
CA TYR A 89 2.57 13.14 -7.66
C TYR A 89 3.29 13.53 -8.97
N GLU A 90 3.26 12.67 -9.98
CA GLU A 90 3.84 12.97 -11.30
C GLU A 90 3.12 14.16 -11.99
N GLU A 91 1.81 14.24 -11.87
CA GLU A 91 1.03 15.39 -12.32
C GLU A 91 1.39 16.67 -11.57
N ASP A 92 1.52 16.57 -10.24
CA ASP A 92 1.96 17.70 -9.41
C ASP A 92 3.39 18.13 -9.77
N PHE A 93 4.33 17.22 -10.01
CA PHE A 93 5.68 17.57 -10.47
C PHE A 93 5.67 18.33 -11.79
N LYS A 94 4.86 17.89 -12.75
CA LYS A 94 4.69 18.59 -14.05
C LYS A 94 4.10 19.99 -13.86
N ARG A 95 3.04 20.09 -13.07
CA ARG A 95 2.36 21.35 -12.77
C ARG A 95 3.28 22.36 -12.08
N LEU A 96 4.08 21.88 -11.12
CA LEU A 96 5.00 22.67 -10.31
C LEU A 96 6.39 22.80 -10.95
N LYS A 97 6.61 22.27 -12.14
CA LYS A 97 7.88 22.28 -12.89
C LYS A 97 9.06 21.68 -12.09
N LEU A 98 8.79 20.68 -11.25
CA LEU A 98 9.80 19.94 -10.50
C LEU A 98 10.39 18.84 -11.38
N ASP A 99 11.70 18.90 -11.62
CA ASP A 99 12.42 17.87 -12.39
C ASP A 99 12.78 16.67 -11.50
N TRP A 100 11.78 16.02 -10.95
CA TRP A 100 11.92 14.86 -10.10
C TRP A 100 11.42 13.60 -10.80
N PRO A 101 12.29 12.60 -10.99
CA PRO A 101 11.94 11.36 -11.67
C PRO A 101 11.04 10.50 -10.79
N SER A 102 10.14 9.80 -11.45
CA SER A 102 9.34 8.72 -10.88
C SER A 102 9.73 7.40 -11.52
N ILE A 103 9.84 6.34 -10.72
CA ILE A 103 10.11 4.99 -11.23
C ILE A 103 9.19 3.95 -10.59
N ARG A 104 8.76 3.01 -11.41
CA ARG A 104 7.83 1.93 -11.07
C ARG A 104 8.49 0.56 -11.28
N GLY A 105 7.80 -0.49 -10.86
CA GLY A 105 8.22 -1.85 -11.18
C GLY A 105 8.33 -2.08 -12.69
N VAL A 106 9.21 -2.99 -13.08
CA VAL A 106 9.57 -3.29 -14.48
C VAL A 106 8.37 -3.62 -15.37
N ASP A 107 7.33 -4.24 -14.83
CA ASP A 107 6.14 -4.63 -15.57
C ASP A 107 5.19 -3.47 -15.92
N ASN A 108 5.45 -2.28 -15.38
CA ASN A 108 4.71 -1.05 -15.74
C ASN A 108 5.30 -0.34 -16.97
N TYR A 109 6.30 -0.92 -17.61
CA TYR A 109 6.94 -0.38 -18.81
C TYR A 109 6.86 -1.38 -19.95
N VAL A 110 6.53 -0.88 -21.14
CA VAL A 110 6.55 -1.65 -22.38
C VAL A 110 7.89 -1.43 -23.07
N CYS A 111 8.50 -2.48 -23.58
CA CYS A 111 9.72 -2.41 -24.37
C CYS A 111 9.38 -1.95 -25.79
N ASN A 112 9.97 -0.83 -26.23
CA ASN A 112 9.73 -0.25 -27.56
C ASN A 112 10.34 -1.07 -28.71
N VAL A 113 11.02 -2.19 -28.43
CA VAL A 113 11.63 -3.04 -29.46
C VAL A 113 10.75 -4.25 -29.78
N ASN A 114 10.11 -4.84 -28.78
CA ASN A 114 9.33 -6.08 -28.94
C ASN A 114 7.89 -6.01 -28.42
N ASP A 115 7.44 -4.82 -28.00
CA ASP A 115 6.09 -4.54 -27.48
C ASP A 115 5.64 -5.43 -26.31
N LEU A 116 6.59 -5.99 -25.57
CA LEU A 116 6.35 -6.80 -24.39
C LEU A 116 6.62 -5.99 -23.10
N PRO A 117 6.09 -6.42 -21.94
CA PRO A 117 6.51 -5.88 -20.66
C PRO A 117 8.03 -5.89 -20.53
N PHE A 118 8.63 -4.85 -19.94
CA PHE A 118 10.09 -4.73 -19.89
C PHE A 118 10.78 -5.91 -19.19
N SER A 119 10.09 -6.61 -18.28
CA SER A 119 10.59 -7.87 -17.69
C SER A 119 10.91 -8.95 -18.74
N LEU A 120 10.21 -8.91 -19.88
CA LEU A 120 10.38 -9.81 -21.02
C LEU A 120 11.09 -9.14 -22.20
N ALA A 121 11.69 -7.97 -22.01
CA ALA A 121 12.52 -7.32 -23.02
C ALA A 121 13.75 -8.17 -23.36
N ASP A 122 14.16 -8.18 -24.63
CA ASP A 122 15.32 -8.97 -25.11
C ASP A 122 16.59 -8.70 -24.32
N CYS A 123 16.87 -7.45 -23.96
CA CYS A 123 18.01 -7.10 -23.13
C CYS A 123 17.96 -7.78 -21.74
N LYS A 124 16.78 -7.94 -21.15
CA LYS A 124 16.57 -8.67 -19.89
C LYS A 124 16.73 -10.17 -20.06
N MET A 125 16.13 -10.73 -21.09
CA MET A 125 16.21 -12.17 -21.39
C MET A 125 17.61 -12.62 -21.82
N LYS A 126 18.40 -11.71 -22.37
CA LYS A 126 19.84 -11.91 -22.68
C LYS A 126 20.74 -11.62 -21.47
N GLY A 127 20.21 -11.16 -20.36
CA GLY A 127 20.97 -10.83 -19.15
C GLY A 127 21.95 -9.67 -19.37
N ILE A 128 21.59 -8.71 -20.24
CA ILE A 128 22.41 -7.52 -20.48
C ILE A 128 22.37 -6.65 -19.22
N GLY A 129 23.55 -6.39 -18.65
CA GLY A 129 23.69 -5.50 -17.49
C GLY A 129 23.38 -4.05 -17.84
N TYR A 130 23.13 -3.22 -16.81
CA TYR A 130 22.75 -1.83 -16.98
C TYR A 130 23.76 -1.03 -17.81
N GLU A 131 25.04 -1.10 -17.50
CA GLU A 131 26.13 -0.40 -18.24
C GLU A 131 26.22 -0.83 -19.70
N ALA A 132 26.04 -2.12 -19.98
CA ALA A 132 26.01 -2.63 -21.35
C ALA A 132 24.74 -2.23 -22.09
N ALA A 133 23.63 -2.00 -21.38
CA ALA A 133 22.38 -1.53 -21.95
C ALA A 133 22.47 -0.07 -22.44
N GLU A 134 23.37 0.74 -21.90
CA GLU A 134 23.66 2.11 -22.39
C GLU A 134 24.12 2.16 -23.85
N LYS A 135 24.67 1.06 -24.32
CA LYS A 135 25.15 0.93 -25.71
C LYS A 135 24.09 0.40 -26.68
N LEU A 136 22.90 0.12 -26.21
CA LEU A 136 21.81 -0.38 -27.06
C LEU A 136 21.18 0.77 -27.86
N PRO A 137 20.82 0.57 -29.14
CA PRO A 137 20.19 1.60 -29.96
C PRO A 137 18.88 2.15 -29.35
N CYS A 138 18.15 1.33 -28.60
CA CYS A 138 16.89 1.69 -27.94
C CYS A 138 17.07 2.44 -26.61
N TRP A 139 18.29 2.64 -26.11
CA TRP A 139 18.58 3.24 -24.80
C TRP A 139 17.85 4.56 -24.58
N ASN A 140 17.99 5.50 -25.52
CA ASN A 140 17.44 6.84 -25.39
C ASN A 140 15.89 6.87 -25.34
N ASN A 141 15.25 5.86 -25.91
CA ASN A 141 13.78 5.75 -25.98
C ASN A 141 13.23 4.75 -24.95
N CYS A 142 14.07 4.14 -24.11
CA CYS A 142 13.64 3.17 -23.12
C CYS A 142 13.13 3.87 -21.85
N GLY A 143 11.82 3.94 -21.65
CA GLY A 143 11.22 4.61 -20.49
C GLY A 143 11.71 4.08 -19.14
N TYR A 144 11.90 2.75 -18.99
CA TYR A 144 12.42 2.17 -17.76
C TYR A 144 13.88 2.54 -17.49
N LEU A 145 14.76 2.38 -18.48
CA LEU A 145 16.20 2.63 -18.30
C LEU A 145 16.49 4.11 -18.10
N GLN A 146 15.83 4.99 -18.86
CA GLN A 146 15.95 6.44 -18.70
C GLN A 146 15.38 6.92 -17.35
N GLY A 147 14.22 6.44 -16.96
CA GLY A 147 13.63 6.74 -15.64
C GLY A 147 14.56 6.30 -14.50
N ARG A 148 15.16 5.11 -14.62
CA ARG A 148 16.12 4.59 -13.65
C ARG A 148 17.40 5.42 -13.56
N LYS A 149 17.96 5.84 -14.71
CA LYS A 149 19.14 6.71 -14.76
C LYS A 149 18.88 8.02 -14.04
N ARG A 150 17.81 8.71 -14.39
CA ARG A 150 17.42 9.97 -13.77
C ARG A 150 17.17 9.81 -12.27
N ALA A 151 16.48 8.73 -11.83
CA ALA A 151 16.22 8.48 -10.42
C ALA A 151 17.48 8.18 -9.61
N LYS A 152 18.54 7.63 -10.25
CA LYS A 152 19.86 7.45 -9.63
C LYS A 152 20.61 8.78 -9.50
N GLU A 153 20.59 9.60 -10.53
CA GLU A 153 21.40 10.83 -10.64
C GLU A 153 20.80 12.00 -9.87
N LEU A 154 19.48 12.19 -9.96
CA LEU A 154 18.82 13.35 -9.37
C LEU A 154 18.63 13.23 -7.84
N PRO A 155 18.66 14.34 -7.12
CA PRO A 155 18.65 14.34 -5.65
C PRO A 155 17.35 13.82 -5.03
N VAL A 156 16.21 14.04 -5.67
CA VAL A 156 14.89 13.56 -5.20
C VAL A 156 14.30 12.61 -6.24
N ALA A 157 13.76 11.47 -5.82
CA ALA A 157 13.08 10.52 -6.69
C ALA A 157 11.83 9.96 -6.03
N LEU A 158 10.80 9.69 -6.85
CA LEU A 158 9.51 9.12 -6.42
C LEU A 158 9.45 7.62 -6.70
N PHE A 159 9.11 6.86 -5.68
CA PHE A 159 8.88 5.41 -5.72
C PHE A 159 7.49 5.07 -5.16
N ASN A 160 7.01 3.85 -5.43
CA ASN A 160 6.01 3.23 -4.56
C ASN A 160 6.68 2.34 -3.52
N TYR A 161 5.96 1.98 -2.45
CA TYR A 161 6.51 1.16 -1.37
C TYR A 161 7.10 -0.17 -1.86
N SER A 162 6.44 -0.86 -2.78
CA SER A 162 6.93 -2.15 -3.29
C SER A 162 8.28 -2.00 -3.98
N TYR A 163 8.43 -0.98 -4.83
CA TYR A 163 9.71 -0.71 -5.49
C TYR A 163 10.79 -0.30 -4.48
N TYR A 164 10.45 0.56 -3.51
CA TYR A 164 11.36 0.97 -2.44
C TYR A 164 11.85 -0.23 -1.62
N LEU A 165 10.94 -1.10 -1.16
CA LEU A 165 11.28 -2.29 -0.38
C LEU A 165 12.18 -3.26 -1.18
N ILE A 166 11.90 -3.47 -2.48
CA ILE A 166 12.75 -4.30 -3.34
C ILE A 166 14.17 -3.72 -3.45
N GLN A 167 14.29 -2.43 -3.70
CA GLN A 167 15.60 -1.80 -3.89
C GLN A 167 16.42 -1.82 -2.61
N ARG A 168 15.78 -1.56 -1.45
CA ARG A 168 16.45 -1.45 -0.16
C ARG A 168 16.77 -2.79 0.52
N ASN A 169 16.04 -3.86 0.21
CA ASN A 169 16.23 -5.14 0.89
C ASN A 169 16.86 -6.22 -0.02
N TYR A 170 16.52 -6.26 -1.33
CA TYR A 170 17.05 -7.31 -2.19
C TYR A 170 18.19 -6.83 -3.11
N VAL A 171 18.02 -5.63 -3.67
CA VAL A 171 19.01 -5.15 -4.64
C VAL A 171 20.26 -4.67 -3.92
N GLU A 172 20.10 -3.98 -2.79
CA GLU A 172 21.22 -3.50 -1.98
C GLU A 172 22.05 -4.65 -1.45
N ASP A 173 21.44 -5.60 -0.75
CA ASP A 173 22.15 -6.73 -0.16
C ASP A 173 22.88 -7.56 -1.22
N LYS A 174 22.21 -7.83 -2.36
CA LYS A 174 22.82 -8.56 -3.47
C LYS A 174 23.99 -7.83 -4.13
N MET A 175 23.91 -6.50 -4.25
CA MET A 175 24.99 -5.71 -4.82
C MET A 175 26.18 -5.63 -3.87
N ALA A 176 25.92 -5.48 -2.55
CA ALA A 176 26.95 -5.51 -1.53
C ALA A 176 27.69 -6.86 -1.51
N GLU A 177 26.99 -8.00 -1.61
CA GLU A 177 27.59 -9.34 -1.72
C GLU A 177 28.48 -9.50 -2.96
N GLN A 178 28.23 -8.75 -4.02
CA GLN A 178 28.96 -8.81 -5.30
C GLN A 178 30.01 -7.70 -5.46
N ASP A 179 30.24 -6.90 -4.41
CA ASP A 179 31.10 -5.71 -4.45
C ASP A 179 30.74 -4.76 -5.62
N ARG A 180 29.45 -4.56 -5.85
CA ARG A 180 28.91 -3.74 -6.94
C ARG A 180 28.18 -2.53 -6.39
N GLU A 181 28.24 -1.42 -7.14
CA GLU A 181 27.51 -0.20 -6.79
C GLU A 181 26.00 -0.44 -6.65
N VAL A 182 25.44 -0.02 -5.52
CA VAL A 182 23.99 -0.06 -5.23
C VAL A 182 23.29 1.03 -6.06
N PRO A 183 22.35 0.67 -6.95
CA PRO A 183 21.72 1.66 -7.83
C PRO A 183 20.93 2.74 -7.08
N PHE A 184 20.28 2.36 -5.99
CA PHE A 184 19.48 3.24 -5.14
C PHE A 184 19.90 3.06 -3.68
N PRO A 185 21.03 3.68 -3.26
CA PRO A 185 21.54 3.57 -1.91
C PRO A 185 20.58 4.24 -0.91
N MET A 186 20.83 4.04 0.37
CA MET A 186 20.19 4.83 1.41
C MET A 186 20.47 6.31 1.14
N ARG A 187 19.42 7.13 1.18
CA ARG A 187 19.51 8.58 1.06
C ARG A 187 19.24 9.23 2.40
N ASP A 188 19.54 10.52 2.49
CA ASP A 188 19.48 11.28 3.73
C ASP A 188 18.06 11.34 4.31
N PHE A 189 17.02 11.40 3.46
CA PHE A 189 15.64 11.46 3.91
C PHE A 189 14.67 10.62 3.07
N VAL A 190 13.56 10.22 3.68
CA VAL A 190 12.44 9.53 3.01
C VAL A 190 11.10 10.03 3.56
N PHE A 191 10.19 10.39 2.67
CA PHE A 191 8.79 10.67 3.01
C PHE A 191 7.92 9.49 2.60
N PHE A 192 7.22 8.90 3.56
CA PHE A 192 6.29 7.79 3.37
C PHE A 192 4.86 8.31 3.44
N ASP A 193 4.18 8.40 2.29
CA ASP A 193 2.78 8.81 2.21
C ASP A 193 1.83 7.64 2.45
N GLU A 194 0.61 7.94 2.92
CA GLU A 194 -0.41 6.97 3.35
C GLU A 194 0.13 5.95 4.37
N ALA A 195 0.87 6.44 5.36
CA ALA A 195 1.58 5.63 6.34
C ALA A 195 0.67 4.67 7.15
N HIS A 196 -0.64 4.92 7.22
CA HIS A 196 -1.61 4.02 7.83
C HIS A 196 -1.67 2.62 7.16
N LYS A 197 -1.12 2.49 5.93
CA LYS A 197 -1.03 1.23 5.17
C LYS A 197 0.28 0.47 5.38
N VAL A 198 1.26 1.05 6.08
CA VAL A 198 2.63 0.52 6.13
C VAL A 198 2.69 -0.93 6.63
N ASP A 199 1.90 -1.27 7.63
CA ASP A 199 1.83 -2.62 8.19
C ASP A 199 1.30 -3.64 7.18
N SER A 200 0.21 -3.31 6.50
CA SER A 200 -0.37 -4.19 5.48
C SER A 200 0.52 -4.31 4.23
N ILE A 201 1.21 -3.25 3.85
CA ILE A 201 2.15 -3.25 2.72
C ILE A 201 3.34 -4.14 3.04
N VAL A 202 3.99 -3.93 4.19
CA VAL A 202 5.14 -4.75 4.62
C VAL A 202 4.74 -6.21 4.77
N GLN A 203 3.61 -6.47 5.42
CA GLN A 203 3.04 -7.82 5.54
C GLN A 203 2.84 -8.48 4.17
N SER A 204 2.19 -7.81 3.24
CA SER A 204 1.92 -8.36 1.89
C SER A 204 3.21 -8.61 1.10
N HIS A 205 4.22 -7.75 1.28
CA HIS A 205 5.48 -7.83 0.57
C HIS A 205 6.30 -9.07 0.99
N PHE A 206 6.38 -9.35 2.29
CA PHE A 206 7.21 -10.42 2.86
C PHE A 206 6.43 -11.71 3.17
N SER A 207 5.15 -11.80 2.83
CA SER A 207 4.32 -13.00 3.05
C SER A 207 4.28 -13.88 1.82
N PRO A 208 4.89 -15.07 1.83
CA PRO A 208 4.82 -15.98 0.71
C PRO A 208 3.41 -16.59 0.58
N ARG A 209 3.07 -16.92 -0.65
CA ARG A 209 1.87 -17.66 -1.02
C ARG A 209 2.26 -18.85 -1.86
N ILE A 210 1.57 -19.95 -1.68
CA ILE A 210 1.73 -21.14 -2.49
C ILE A 210 0.37 -21.71 -2.87
N ASP A 211 0.27 -22.19 -4.09
CA ASP A 211 -0.92 -22.80 -4.66
C ASP A 211 -0.55 -23.97 -5.58
N ARG A 212 -1.56 -24.71 -6.03
CA ARG A 212 -1.33 -25.83 -6.95
C ARG A 212 -0.87 -25.39 -8.35
N SER A 213 -1.08 -24.12 -8.73
CA SER A 213 -0.58 -23.61 -10.01
C SER A 213 0.95 -23.50 -10.00
N THR A 214 1.55 -23.30 -8.83
CA THR A 214 3.02 -23.32 -8.63
C THR A 214 3.63 -24.63 -9.13
N THR A 215 3.03 -25.77 -8.81
CA THR A 215 3.47 -27.09 -9.33
C THR A 215 3.43 -27.14 -10.85
N LYS A 216 2.36 -26.62 -11.47
CA LYS A 216 2.23 -26.59 -12.94
C LYS A 216 3.36 -25.76 -13.57
N VAL A 217 3.68 -24.61 -12.98
CA VAL A 217 4.77 -23.74 -13.48
C VAL A 217 6.12 -24.47 -13.42
N PHE A 218 6.42 -25.18 -12.33
CA PHE A 218 7.65 -25.99 -12.23
C PHE A 218 7.73 -27.08 -13.28
N LYS A 219 6.63 -27.83 -13.52
CA LYS A 219 6.57 -28.88 -14.55
C LYS A 219 6.83 -28.32 -15.96
N GLU A 220 6.28 -27.16 -16.28
CA GLU A 220 6.52 -26.51 -17.57
C GLU A 220 7.97 -26.02 -17.72
N VAL A 221 8.57 -25.56 -16.62
CA VAL A 221 10.01 -25.21 -16.58
C VAL A 221 10.87 -26.45 -16.77
N ASN A 222 10.55 -27.58 -16.10
CA ASN A 222 11.25 -28.85 -16.26
C ASN A 222 11.24 -29.34 -17.73
N LYS A 223 10.06 -29.30 -18.38
CA LYS A 223 9.93 -29.66 -19.81
C LYS A 223 10.85 -28.82 -20.71
N PHE A 224 10.94 -27.52 -20.41
CA PHE A 224 11.82 -26.62 -21.17
C PHE A 224 13.30 -26.95 -20.95
N ILE A 225 13.73 -27.15 -19.69
CA ILE A 225 15.12 -27.51 -19.35
C ILE A 225 15.54 -28.78 -20.08
N GLN A 226 14.67 -29.83 -20.05
CA GLN A 226 14.93 -31.10 -20.73
C GLN A 226 14.96 -30.94 -22.25
N LYS A 227 13.97 -30.27 -22.85
CA LYS A 227 13.87 -30.03 -24.30
C LYS A 227 15.11 -29.34 -24.86
N HIS A 228 15.63 -28.36 -24.13
CA HIS A 228 16.76 -27.56 -24.60
C HIS A 228 18.12 -28.05 -24.08
N GLY A 229 18.16 -29.14 -23.31
CA GLY A 229 19.40 -29.68 -22.75
C GLY A 229 20.21 -28.61 -22.01
N LEU A 230 19.54 -27.83 -21.15
CA LEU A 230 20.26 -26.85 -20.34
C LEU A 230 21.18 -27.57 -19.35
N ASP A 231 22.43 -27.10 -19.26
CA ASP A 231 23.40 -27.61 -18.29
C ASP A 231 23.00 -27.16 -16.87
N SER A 232 21.98 -27.82 -16.33
CA SER A 232 21.46 -27.55 -15.00
C SER A 232 20.71 -28.76 -14.47
N ALA A 233 20.82 -28.99 -13.15
CA ALA A 233 19.97 -29.95 -12.46
C ALA A 233 18.50 -29.48 -12.50
N TRP A 234 17.59 -30.42 -12.37
CA TRP A 234 16.16 -30.19 -12.18
C TRP A 234 15.62 -31.14 -11.12
N VAL A 235 14.48 -30.82 -10.57
CA VAL A 235 13.84 -31.62 -9.52
C VAL A 235 12.66 -32.36 -10.11
N SER A 236 12.48 -33.65 -9.76
CA SER A 236 11.37 -34.46 -10.30
C SER A 236 10.00 -33.84 -9.96
N ASP A 237 9.07 -33.97 -10.88
CA ASP A 237 7.72 -33.42 -10.73
C ASP A 237 7.01 -33.96 -9.47
N ASN A 238 7.21 -35.24 -9.13
CA ASN A 238 6.64 -35.86 -7.93
C ASN A 238 7.18 -35.22 -6.63
N ARG A 239 8.48 -34.88 -6.59
CA ARG A 239 9.06 -34.21 -5.43
C ARG A 239 8.55 -32.79 -5.28
N ILE A 240 8.34 -32.09 -6.40
CA ILE A 240 7.75 -30.74 -6.41
C ILE A 240 6.30 -30.79 -5.91
N GLU A 241 5.50 -31.75 -6.40
CA GLU A 241 4.13 -31.95 -5.93
C GLU A 241 4.09 -32.23 -4.43
N SER A 242 4.93 -33.14 -3.96
CA SER A 242 4.99 -33.52 -2.56
C SER A 242 5.33 -32.34 -1.65
N ILE A 243 6.31 -31.49 -2.00
CA ILE A 243 6.67 -30.35 -1.16
C ILE A 243 5.60 -29.25 -1.18
N VAL A 244 4.98 -29.01 -2.33
CA VAL A 244 3.89 -28.03 -2.45
C VAL A 244 2.68 -28.48 -1.64
N ASP A 245 2.29 -29.75 -1.72
CA ASP A 245 1.17 -30.30 -0.95
C ASP A 245 1.45 -30.26 0.58
N ARG A 246 2.68 -30.55 1.02
CA ARG A 246 3.07 -30.42 2.44
C ARG A 246 2.98 -28.97 2.90
N LEU A 247 3.54 -28.01 2.16
CA LEU A 247 3.44 -26.59 2.47
C LEU A 247 1.98 -26.10 2.53
N MET A 248 1.11 -26.65 1.68
CA MET A 248 -0.30 -26.25 1.68
C MET A 248 -1.11 -26.81 2.85
N ARG A 249 -0.67 -27.89 3.50
CA ARG A 249 -1.47 -28.61 4.50
C ARG A 249 -0.89 -28.59 5.90
N GLU A 250 0.40 -28.29 6.06
CA GLU A 250 1.09 -28.36 7.33
C GLU A 250 0.59 -27.31 8.34
N ASP A 251 0.23 -27.75 9.54
CA ASP A 251 -0.19 -26.91 10.66
C ASP A 251 0.86 -26.85 11.78
N ASP A 252 1.73 -27.85 11.88
CA ASP A 252 2.84 -27.79 12.82
C ASP A 252 3.90 -26.81 12.34
N HIS A 253 4.22 -25.83 13.16
CA HIS A 253 5.12 -24.74 12.78
C HIS A 253 6.58 -25.18 12.63
N GLN A 254 7.02 -26.23 13.35
CA GLN A 254 8.39 -26.75 13.21
C GLN A 254 8.54 -27.55 11.91
N GLU A 255 7.58 -28.42 11.63
CA GLU A 255 7.53 -29.17 10.38
C GLU A 255 7.37 -28.22 9.18
N LEU A 256 6.55 -27.18 9.30
CA LEU A 256 6.41 -26.14 8.28
C LEU A 256 7.75 -25.46 7.96
N MET A 257 8.55 -25.10 8.97
CA MET A 257 9.87 -24.50 8.76
C MET A 257 10.85 -25.47 8.09
N SER A 258 10.74 -26.78 8.38
CA SER A 258 11.48 -27.83 7.69
C SER A 258 11.08 -27.89 6.21
N HIS A 259 9.79 -27.86 5.90
CA HIS A 259 9.29 -27.85 4.53
C HIS A 259 9.68 -26.58 3.77
N ILE A 260 9.64 -25.42 4.41
CA ILE A 260 10.13 -24.15 3.82
C ILE A 260 11.62 -24.27 3.49
N SER A 261 12.43 -24.86 4.37
CA SER A 261 13.86 -25.07 4.14
C SER A 261 14.12 -26.02 2.96
N GLU A 262 13.34 -27.11 2.83
CA GLU A 262 13.42 -28.00 1.67
C GLU A 262 13.03 -27.28 0.37
N PHE A 263 11.93 -26.50 0.37
CA PHE A 263 11.51 -25.71 -0.79
C PHE A 263 12.57 -24.71 -1.24
N ARG A 264 13.23 -24.03 -0.29
CA ARG A 264 14.37 -23.14 -0.57
C ARG A 264 15.56 -23.88 -1.20
N GLY A 265 15.81 -25.13 -0.76
CA GLY A 265 16.79 -26.01 -1.40
C GLY A 265 16.46 -26.29 -2.86
N ILE A 266 15.19 -26.59 -3.16
CA ILE A 266 14.68 -26.74 -4.53
C ILE A 266 14.85 -25.45 -5.33
N ALA A 267 14.47 -24.30 -4.77
CA ALA A 267 14.60 -23.01 -5.41
C ALA A 267 16.04 -22.69 -5.87
N LYS A 268 17.07 -23.11 -5.09
CA LYS A 268 18.49 -22.95 -5.47
C LYS A 268 18.83 -23.67 -6.78
N VAL A 269 18.24 -24.83 -7.04
CA VAL A 269 18.42 -25.58 -8.29
C VAL A 269 17.91 -24.74 -9.48
N TYR A 270 16.70 -24.19 -9.36
CA TYR A 270 16.09 -23.42 -10.45
C TYR A 270 16.75 -22.05 -10.66
N ARG A 271 17.33 -21.44 -9.60
CA ARG A 271 18.18 -20.24 -9.77
C ARG A 271 19.39 -20.52 -10.66
N LYS A 272 20.06 -21.66 -10.49
CA LYS A 272 21.15 -22.09 -11.36
C LYS A 272 20.68 -22.35 -12.79
N ALA A 273 19.53 -23.02 -12.95
CA ALA A 273 18.92 -23.23 -14.25
C ALA A 273 18.63 -21.91 -14.99
N ARG A 274 18.10 -20.90 -14.30
CA ARG A 274 17.86 -19.57 -14.86
C ARG A 274 19.15 -18.88 -15.29
N GLN A 275 20.22 -18.99 -14.49
CA GLN A 275 21.53 -18.42 -14.84
C GLN A 275 22.14 -19.10 -16.09
N SER A 276 22.06 -20.43 -16.17
CA SER A 276 22.49 -21.22 -17.35
C SER A 276 21.70 -20.81 -18.59
N ALA A 277 20.38 -20.68 -18.48
CA ALA A 277 19.53 -20.22 -19.56
C ALA A 277 19.86 -18.81 -20.04
N LEU A 278 20.09 -17.85 -19.12
CA LEU A 278 20.51 -16.49 -19.46
C LEU A 278 21.84 -16.47 -20.22
N LYS A 279 22.82 -17.25 -19.76
CA LYS A 279 24.13 -17.37 -20.43
C LYS A 279 23.96 -17.92 -21.84
N ARG A 280 23.17 -18.96 -22.00
CA ARG A 280 22.91 -19.59 -23.31
C ARG A 280 22.13 -18.68 -24.24
N SER A 281 21.07 -18.02 -23.74
CA SER A 281 20.29 -17.06 -24.52
C SER A 281 21.15 -15.90 -25.03
N LYS A 282 22.06 -15.36 -24.20
CA LYS A 282 23.00 -14.31 -24.58
C LYS A 282 23.93 -14.75 -25.70
N GLN A 283 24.42 -16.00 -25.65
CA GLN A 283 25.34 -16.54 -26.68
C GLN A 283 24.61 -16.85 -28.00
N GLN A 284 23.43 -17.50 -27.90
CA GLN A 284 22.71 -18.05 -29.03
C GLN A 284 21.91 -16.98 -29.81
N TYR A 285 21.38 -15.97 -29.13
CA TYR A 285 20.53 -14.91 -29.70
C TYR A 285 21.20 -13.53 -29.65
N LYS A 286 22.53 -13.49 -29.81
CA LYS A 286 23.34 -12.26 -29.73
C LYS A 286 22.81 -11.16 -30.66
N ASN A 287 22.48 -11.52 -31.90
CA ASN A 287 22.12 -10.61 -33.00
C ASN A 287 20.66 -10.78 -33.48
N GLY A 288 19.82 -11.48 -32.73
CA GLY A 288 18.42 -11.76 -33.12
C GLY A 288 17.45 -11.75 -31.93
N ASP A 289 16.17 -11.88 -32.23
CA ASP A 289 15.13 -11.92 -31.23
C ASP A 289 15.16 -13.24 -30.45
N VAL A 290 14.77 -13.17 -29.18
CA VAL A 290 14.63 -14.35 -28.33
C VAL A 290 13.32 -15.07 -28.68
N PRO A 291 13.36 -16.38 -29.03
CA PRO A 291 12.16 -17.12 -29.42
C PRO A 291 11.07 -17.14 -28.34
N LYS A 292 9.80 -17.27 -28.76
CA LYS A 292 8.62 -17.25 -27.86
C LYS A 292 8.66 -18.32 -26.76
N ASP A 293 9.22 -19.49 -27.00
CA ASP A 293 9.33 -20.55 -25.98
C ASP A 293 10.35 -20.16 -24.88
N TRP A 294 11.44 -19.48 -25.22
CA TRP A 294 12.38 -18.88 -24.28
C TRP A 294 11.76 -17.72 -23.50
N GLN A 295 11.01 -16.85 -24.19
CA GLN A 295 10.25 -15.77 -23.54
C GLN A 295 9.31 -16.33 -22.48
N SER A 296 8.54 -17.36 -22.85
CA SER A 296 7.63 -18.06 -21.97
C SER A 296 8.35 -18.72 -20.78
N PHE A 297 9.51 -19.32 -21.01
CA PHE A 297 10.34 -19.89 -19.96
C PHE A 297 10.79 -18.80 -18.96
N PHE A 298 11.35 -17.68 -19.44
CA PHE A 298 11.78 -16.60 -18.56
C PHE A 298 10.60 -16.00 -17.77
N GLY A 299 9.44 -15.81 -18.38
CA GLY A 299 8.24 -15.36 -17.68
C GLY A 299 7.80 -16.32 -16.54
N ARG A 300 7.89 -17.64 -16.78
CA ARG A 300 7.63 -18.65 -15.73
C ARG A 300 8.69 -18.61 -14.63
N MET A 301 9.95 -18.49 -15.01
CA MET A 301 11.04 -18.37 -14.03
C MET A 301 10.95 -17.12 -13.17
N ASP A 302 10.45 -16.00 -13.71
CA ASP A 302 10.25 -14.77 -12.93
C ASP A 302 9.08 -14.91 -11.95
N ARG A 303 7.99 -15.63 -12.32
CA ARG A 303 6.92 -15.99 -11.36
C ARG A 303 7.44 -16.87 -10.22
N LEU A 304 8.21 -17.92 -10.53
CA LEU A 304 8.82 -18.77 -9.51
C LEU A 304 9.80 -17.97 -8.64
N LYS A 305 10.54 -17.02 -9.24
CA LYS A 305 11.45 -16.15 -8.51
C LYS A 305 10.72 -15.32 -7.45
N ASP A 306 9.58 -14.75 -7.78
CA ASP A 306 8.77 -14.00 -6.81
C ASP A 306 8.37 -14.89 -5.63
N VAL A 307 7.92 -16.11 -5.90
CA VAL A 307 7.55 -17.07 -4.86
C VAL A 307 8.73 -17.41 -3.95
N TRP A 308 9.85 -17.87 -4.51
CA TRP A 308 10.97 -18.34 -3.67
C TRP A 308 11.71 -17.21 -2.96
N CYS A 309 11.75 -15.98 -3.50
CA CYS A 309 12.33 -14.84 -2.77
C CYS A 309 11.51 -14.55 -1.51
N LYS A 310 10.19 -14.55 -1.60
CA LYS A 310 9.32 -14.37 -0.43
C LYS A 310 9.50 -15.49 0.61
N PHE A 311 9.73 -16.73 0.19
CA PHE A 311 10.04 -17.82 1.13
C PHE A 311 11.42 -17.66 1.79
N ASP A 312 12.41 -17.12 1.07
CA ASP A 312 13.72 -16.82 1.68
C ASP A 312 13.59 -15.76 2.77
N ASP A 313 12.87 -14.67 2.50
CA ASP A 313 12.66 -13.61 3.47
C ASP A 313 11.84 -14.07 4.66
N TYR A 314 10.73 -14.76 4.38
CA TYR A 314 9.88 -15.30 5.44
C TYR A 314 10.64 -16.24 6.36
N HIS A 315 11.45 -17.13 5.79
CA HIS A 315 12.32 -18.00 6.58
C HIS A 315 13.28 -17.20 7.47
N ALA A 316 13.92 -16.16 6.92
CA ALA A 316 14.84 -15.32 7.68
C ALA A 316 14.11 -14.58 8.82
N ILE A 317 12.91 -14.03 8.52
CA ILE A 317 12.06 -13.37 9.51
C ILE A 317 11.69 -14.32 10.65
N ILE A 318 11.15 -15.50 10.33
CA ILE A 318 10.69 -16.45 11.35
C ILE A 318 11.86 -17.06 12.14
N THR A 319 13.03 -17.24 11.52
CA THR A 319 14.23 -17.67 12.24
C THR A 319 14.63 -16.66 13.32
N GLU A 320 14.44 -15.38 13.08
CA GLU A 320 14.72 -14.30 14.05
C GLU A 320 13.61 -14.14 15.11
N LEU A 321 12.34 -14.16 14.69
CA LEU A 321 11.19 -13.89 15.57
C LEU A 321 10.69 -15.13 16.33
N GLY A 322 11.02 -16.32 15.86
CA GLY A 322 10.52 -17.58 16.39
C GLY A 322 9.23 -18.06 15.73
N ILE A 323 9.00 -19.36 15.83
CA ILE A 323 7.88 -20.08 15.20
C ILE A 323 6.50 -19.63 15.70
N ASN A 324 6.41 -19.05 16.89
CA ASN A 324 5.15 -18.53 17.44
C ASN A 324 4.62 -17.30 16.68
N SER A 325 5.48 -16.67 15.87
CA SER A 325 5.10 -15.55 15.00
C SER A 325 4.44 -15.99 13.69
N ILE A 326 4.36 -17.29 13.40
CA ILE A 326 3.72 -17.84 12.21
C ILE A 326 2.20 -17.77 12.34
N VAL A 327 1.57 -17.23 11.30
CA VAL A 327 0.12 -17.30 11.10
C VAL A 327 -0.16 -17.86 9.72
N ILE A 328 -0.93 -18.94 9.66
CA ILE A 328 -1.28 -19.60 8.39
C ILE A 328 -2.71 -19.23 8.01
N LYS A 329 -2.87 -18.74 6.79
CA LYS A 329 -4.17 -18.45 6.20
C LYS A 329 -4.38 -19.31 4.97
N ARG A 330 -5.41 -20.15 4.99
CA ARG A 330 -5.75 -21.07 3.91
C ARG A 330 -7.13 -20.79 3.33
N ASN A 331 -7.25 -21.02 2.04
CA ASN A 331 -8.52 -21.22 1.35
C ASN A 331 -8.42 -22.49 0.49
N GLU A 332 -9.43 -22.75 -0.34
CA GLU A 332 -9.50 -23.96 -1.19
C GLU A 332 -8.35 -24.05 -2.21
N THR A 333 -7.76 -22.93 -2.59
CA THR A 333 -6.82 -22.86 -3.72
C THR A 333 -5.40 -22.52 -3.31
N GLU A 334 -5.22 -21.76 -2.22
CA GLU A 334 -3.91 -21.26 -1.81
C GLU A 334 -3.69 -21.30 -0.30
N THR A 335 -2.43 -21.34 0.09
CA THR A 335 -1.97 -21.11 1.46
C THR A 335 -1.04 -19.89 1.50
N GLN A 336 -1.31 -18.98 2.42
CA GLN A 336 -0.51 -17.79 2.68
C GLN A 336 0.12 -17.90 4.07
N PHE A 337 1.40 -17.59 4.16
CA PHE A 337 2.17 -17.57 5.40
C PHE A 337 2.39 -16.13 5.84
N LEU A 338 1.87 -15.78 6.99
CA LEU A 338 1.85 -14.42 7.53
C LEU A 338 2.70 -14.35 8.81
N CYS A 339 3.23 -13.18 9.10
CA CYS A 339 3.93 -12.92 10.35
C CYS A 339 3.03 -12.13 11.31
N LEU A 340 3.01 -12.53 12.58
CA LEU A 340 2.23 -11.84 13.61
C LEU A 340 2.85 -10.48 13.98
N GLU A 341 4.18 -10.37 13.90
CA GLU A 341 5.01 -9.27 14.43
C GLU A 341 5.38 -8.24 13.36
N GLU A 342 4.40 -7.57 12.74
CA GLU A 342 4.70 -6.59 11.67
C GLU A 342 5.53 -5.41 12.14
N ALA A 343 5.40 -5.00 13.41
CA ALA A 343 6.20 -3.92 13.97
C ALA A 343 7.71 -4.18 13.79
N MET A 344 8.15 -5.41 14.03
CA MET A 344 9.55 -5.81 13.83
C MET A 344 9.94 -5.88 12.36
N MET A 345 9.01 -6.31 11.49
CA MET A 345 9.24 -6.27 10.04
C MET A 345 9.41 -4.84 9.53
N ILE A 346 8.56 -3.92 10.01
CA ILE A 346 8.65 -2.49 9.66
C ILE A 346 9.99 -1.91 10.14
N ASP A 347 10.40 -2.21 11.36
CA ASP A 347 11.69 -1.77 11.89
C ASP A 347 12.85 -2.26 11.02
N LYS A 348 12.89 -3.57 10.76
CA LYS A 348 13.99 -4.22 10.04
C LYS A 348 14.09 -3.80 8.57
N PHE A 349 12.96 -3.86 7.86
CA PHE A 349 12.94 -3.76 6.40
C PHE A 349 12.62 -2.36 5.88
N LEU A 350 12.14 -1.47 6.73
CA LEU A 350 11.78 -0.12 6.34
C LEU A 350 12.55 0.93 7.14
N GLN A 351 12.45 0.94 8.48
CA GLN A 351 13.06 2.00 9.29
C GLN A 351 14.59 1.94 9.27
N LYS A 352 15.20 0.77 9.53
CA LYS A 352 16.66 0.60 9.50
C LYS A 352 17.28 0.75 8.11
N LYS A 353 16.47 0.66 7.06
CA LYS A 353 16.87 0.84 5.67
C LYS A 353 16.61 2.27 5.14
N SER A 354 16.29 3.20 6.01
CA SER A 354 15.98 4.60 5.68
C SER A 354 16.80 5.55 6.55
N GLY A 355 17.22 6.70 6.02
CA GLY A 355 17.80 7.81 6.79
C GLY A 355 16.73 8.51 7.64
N PHE A 356 16.69 9.84 7.63
CA PHE A 356 15.59 10.59 8.23
C PHE A 356 14.24 10.21 7.61
N LYS A 357 13.23 9.97 8.44
CA LYS A 357 11.94 9.39 8.01
C LYS A 357 10.77 10.24 8.41
N VAL A 358 9.87 10.50 7.47
CA VAL A 358 8.58 11.14 7.74
C VAL A 358 7.46 10.22 7.29
N PHE A 359 6.72 9.68 8.24
CA PHE A 359 5.52 8.88 8.00
C PHE A 359 4.29 9.76 8.10
N MET A 360 3.61 10.00 6.98
CA MET A 360 2.49 10.93 6.92
C MET A 360 1.19 10.26 6.49
N SER A 361 0.10 10.62 7.16
CA SER A 361 -1.25 10.18 6.82
C SER A 361 -2.30 11.12 7.37
N ALA A 362 -3.50 11.08 6.78
CA ALA A 362 -4.69 11.75 7.29
C ALA A 362 -5.45 10.91 8.34
N THR A 363 -5.14 9.63 8.44
CA THR A 363 -5.96 8.65 9.15
C THR A 363 -5.10 7.65 9.90
N LEU A 364 -4.38 8.11 10.91
CA LEU A 364 -3.52 7.26 11.73
C LEU A 364 -4.28 6.54 12.87
N GLY A 365 -5.53 6.91 13.12
CA GLY A 365 -6.26 6.43 14.28
C GLY A 365 -5.67 6.98 15.59
N ASP A 366 -5.61 6.13 16.61
CA ASP A 366 -4.84 6.46 17.81
C ASP A 366 -3.33 6.46 17.46
N ILE A 367 -2.70 7.62 17.54
CA ILE A 367 -1.28 7.80 17.22
C ILE A 367 -0.36 6.94 18.11
N ARG A 368 -0.72 6.75 19.38
CA ARG A 368 0.07 5.91 20.29
C ARG A 368 0.01 4.45 19.88
N ALA A 369 -1.19 4.00 19.47
CA ALA A 369 -1.34 2.66 18.91
C ALA A 369 -0.60 2.52 17.58
N PHE A 370 -0.69 3.51 16.68
CA PHE A 370 0.08 3.54 15.43
C PHE A 370 1.59 3.41 15.72
N ALA A 371 2.15 4.29 16.55
CA ALA A 371 3.56 4.29 16.89
C ALA A 371 4.03 2.95 17.50
N LYS A 372 3.21 2.37 18.39
CA LYS A 372 3.47 1.06 18.99
C LYS A 372 3.49 -0.07 17.96
N HIS A 373 2.46 -0.15 17.11
CA HIS A 373 2.29 -1.23 16.14
C HIS A 373 3.15 -1.09 14.88
N THR A 374 3.88 0.01 14.75
CA THR A 374 4.82 0.27 13.65
C THR A 374 6.27 0.43 14.09
N SER A 375 6.56 0.14 15.37
CA SER A 375 7.90 0.31 15.97
C SER A 375 8.42 1.76 15.94
N MET A 376 7.52 2.75 16.02
CA MET A 376 7.85 4.18 15.95
C MET A 376 7.66 4.89 17.30
N GLY A 377 7.87 4.19 18.42
CA GLY A 377 7.61 4.73 19.76
C GLY A 377 8.42 5.99 20.12
N ASN A 378 9.59 6.18 19.50
CA ASN A 378 10.47 7.33 19.71
C ASN A 378 10.28 8.43 18.65
N ALA A 379 9.29 8.31 17.75
CA ALA A 379 9.08 9.30 16.71
C ALA A 379 8.56 10.63 17.26
N LYS A 380 9.04 11.73 16.70
CA LYS A 380 8.44 13.05 16.94
C LYS A 380 7.08 13.13 16.26
N VAL A 381 6.04 13.44 17.01
CA VAL A 381 4.69 13.60 16.46
C VAL A 381 4.45 15.05 16.10
N ILE A 382 4.09 15.31 14.84
CA ILE A 382 3.61 16.61 14.36
C ILE A 382 2.15 16.44 13.97
N ARG A 383 1.27 17.25 14.57
CA ARG A 383 -0.16 17.29 14.22
C ARG A 383 -0.50 18.60 13.56
N MET A 384 -1.09 18.52 12.39
CA MET A 384 -1.61 19.68 11.69
C MET A 384 -3.07 19.91 12.09
N GLY A 385 -3.42 21.17 12.36
CA GLY A 385 -4.81 21.54 12.63
C GLY A 385 -5.73 21.22 11.45
N ASN A 386 -7.01 21.04 11.75
CA ASN A 386 -8.02 20.85 10.70
C ASN A 386 -8.44 22.21 10.14
N ASN A 387 -8.22 22.43 8.84
CA ASN A 387 -8.62 23.64 8.14
C ASN A 387 -10.07 23.61 7.63
N PHE A 388 -10.80 22.51 7.90
CA PHE A 388 -12.20 22.37 7.52
C PHE A 388 -13.14 22.77 8.66
N ASP A 389 -14.22 23.46 8.33
CA ASP A 389 -15.31 23.69 9.26
C ASP A 389 -16.04 22.37 9.57
N TYR A 390 -15.79 21.81 10.73
CA TYR A 390 -16.42 20.56 11.16
C TYR A 390 -17.93 20.66 11.33
N LYS A 391 -18.52 21.87 11.36
CA LYS A 391 -19.97 22.05 11.29
C LYS A 391 -20.54 21.64 9.94
N LYS A 392 -19.74 21.74 8.88
CA LYS A 392 -20.09 21.28 7.53
C LYS A 392 -19.98 19.76 7.36
N SER A 393 -19.37 19.05 8.33
CA SER A 393 -19.12 17.62 8.24
C SER A 393 -19.52 16.84 9.52
N PRO A 394 -20.75 16.98 10.01
CA PRO A 394 -21.17 16.32 11.24
C PRO A 394 -21.17 14.79 11.09
N ILE A 395 -20.85 14.11 12.20
CA ILE A 395 -21.00 12.65 12.35
C ILE A 395 -22.17 12.41 13.28
N VAL A 396 -23.27 11.91 12.75
CA VAL A 396 -24.48 11.61 13.49
C VAL A 396 -24.44 10.16 13.94
N PHE A 397 -24.14 9.93 15.20
CA PHE A 397 -24.14 8.60 15.79
C PHE A 397 -25.51 8.24 16.35
N ILE A 398 -26.15 7.22 15.78
CA ILE A 398 -27.44 6.70 16.21
C ILE A 398 -27.22 5.54 17.18
N ASN A 399 -27.22 5.86 18.46
CA ASN A 399 -26.84 4.95 19.53
C ASN A 399 -28.01 4.13 20.06
N ARG A 400 -28.68 3.33 19.21
CA ARG A 400 -29.87 2.57 19.56
C ARG A 400 -29.69 1.06 19.49
N HIS A 401 -29.21 0.55 18.39
CA HIS A 401 -29.17 -0.88 18.08
C HIS A 401 -27.76 -1.34 17.73
N LYS A 402 -27.30 -2.42 18.36
CA LYS A 402 -26.01 -3.05 18.05
C LYS A 402 -26.19 -4.08 16.94
N LEU A 403 -25.30 -4.07 15.95
CA LEU A 403 -25.18 -5.10 14.94
C LEU A 403 -24.06 -6.11 15.27
N SER A 404 -23.90 -6.39 16.58
CA SER A 404 -23.01 -7.46 17.05
C SER A 404 -23.49 -8.84 16.56
N PHE A 405 -22.60 -9.83 16.54
CA PHE A 405 -22.97 -11.20 16.13
C PHE A 405 -24.18 -11.76 16.88
N ARG A 406 -24.33 -11.42 18.18
CA ARG A 406 -25.39 -11.94 19.05
C ARG A 406 -26.73 -11.23 18.85
N GLU A 407 -26.71 -9.94 18.48
CA GLU A 407 -27.89 -9.07 18.51
C GLU A 407 -28.36 -8.67 17.09
N ARG A 408 -27.56 -8.96 16.06
CA ARG A 408 -27.79 -8.46 14.69
C ARG A 408 -29.14 -8.88 14.11
N GLU A 409 -29.56 -10.12 14.32
CA GLU A 409 -30.82 -10.63 13.73
C GLU A 409 -32.03 -9.91 14.30
N GLN A 410 -32.06 -9.71 15.62
CA GLN A 410 -33.12 -8.98 16.31
C GLN A 410 -33.11 -7.49 15.93
N ASN A 411 -31.94 -6.88 15.81
CA ASN A 411 -31.82 -5.44 15.64
C ASN A 411 -31.87 -4.99 14.15
N LEU A 412 -31.60 -5.88 13.22
CA LEU A 412 -31.52 -5.57 11.79
C LEU A 412 -32.79 -4.86 11.24
N PRO A 413 -34.03 -5.31 11.53
CA PRO A 413 -35.22 -4.62 11.05
C PRO A 413 -35.32 -3.17 11.54
N HIS A 414 -34.89 -2.89 12.76
CA HIS A 414 -34.88 -1.54 13.34
C HIS A 414 -33.85 -0.64 12.71
N VAL A 415 -32.65 -1.19 12.40
CA VAL A 415 -31.56 -0.46 11.72
C VAL A 415 -31.96 -0.16 10.28
N ILE A 416 -32.59 -1.10 9.55
CA ILE A 416 -33.14 -0.86 8.21
C ILE A 416 -34.18 0.26 8.21
N LYS A 417 -35.11 0.23 9.17
CA LYS A 417 -36.13 1.31 9.32
C LYS A 417 -35.47 2.68 9.58
N THR A 418 -34.35 2.70 10.30
CA THR A 418 -33.58 3.92 10.55
C THR A 418 -32.85 4.37 9.28
N LEU A 419 -32.26 3.43 8.55
CA LEU A 419 -31.66 3.67 7.23
C LEU A 419 -32.66 4.32 6.28
N ASP A 420 -33.86 3.75 6.16
CA ASP A 420 -34.92 4.27 5.30
C ASP A 420 -35.33 5.72 5.62
N LYS A 421 -35.40 6.07 6.90
CA LYS A 421 -35.66 7.46 7.32
C LYS A 421 -34.55 8.42 6.92
N ILE A 422 -33.28 7.96 6.93
CA ILE A 422 -32.15 8.78 6.47
C ILE A 422 -32.22 8.93 4.96
N LEU A 423 -32.54 7.87 4.22
CA LEU A 423 -32.69 7.93 2.76
C LEU A 423 -33.88 8.83 2.35
N ASP A 424 -34.99 8.82 3.10
CA ASP A 424 -36.09 9.78 2.91
C ASP A 424 -35.62 11.24 3.06
N LYS A 425 -34.80 11.52 4.08
CA LYS A 425 -34.25 12.85 4.36
C LYS A 425 -33.32 13.33 3.22
N HIS A 426 -32.60 12.41 2.60
CA HIS A 426 -31.63 12.68 1.53
C HIS A 426 -32.18 12.34 0.13
N LYS A 427 -33.50 12.34 -0.04
CA LYS A 427 -34.14 12.06 -1.33
C LYS A 427 -33.58 12.99 -2.44
N GLY A 428 -33.13 12.39 -3.53
CA GLY A 428 -32.56 13.10 -4.68
C GLY A 428 -31.08 13.47 -4.51
N GLN A 429 -30.46 13.20 -3.38
CA GLN A 429 -29.02 13.39 -3.18
C GLN A 429 -28.26 12.07 -3.39
N SER A 430 -27.07 12.16 -3.96
CA SER A 430 -26.16 11.02 -4.03
C SER A 430 -25.45 10.78 -2.71
N GLY A 431 -25.22 9.51 -2.39
CA GLY A 431 -24.55 9.10 -1.15
C GLY A 431 -23.97 7.70 -1.21
N ILE A 432 -23.30 7.27 -0.14
CA ILE A 432 -22.72 5.95 -0.04
C ILE A 432 -23.12 5.24 1.27
N ILE A 433 -23.21 3.90 1.21
CA ILE A 433 -23.47 3.04 2.37
C ILE A 433 -22.34 2.01 2.49
N HIS A 434 -21.58 2.10 3.58
CA HIS A 434 -20.64 1.07 4.01
C HIS A 434 -21.42 -0.01 4.78
N ALA A 435 -21.80 -1.08 4.09
CA ALA A 435 -22.63 -2.13 4.66
C ALA A 435 -21.90 -3.00 5.72
N GLY A 436 -20.56 -3.09 5.64
CA GLY A 436 -19.72 -3.89 6.53
C GLY A 436 -19.54 -5.35 6.09
N SER A 437 -20.41 -5.89 5.23
CA SER A 437 -20.27 -7.21 4.61
C SER A 437 -21.22 -7.35 3.40
N TYR A 438 -20.98 -8.33 2.53
CA TYR A 438 -21.90 -8.70 1.45
C TYR A 438 -23.26 -9.14 2.02
N GLN A 439 -23.28 -9.87 3.13
CA GLN A 439 -24.53 -10.28 3.80
C GLN A 439 -25.38 -9.06 4.17
N PHE A 440 -24.81 -8.05 4.82
CA PHE A 440 -25.57 -6.84 5.16
C PHE A 440 -25.97 -6.02 3.94
N MET A 441 -25.13 -5.98 2.91
CA MET A 441 -25.49 -5.34 1.64
C MET A 441 -26.74 -6.00 1.02
N ASN A 442 -26.78 -7.34 0.97
CA ASN A 442 -27.94 -8.08 0.46
C ASN A 442 -29.19 -7.87 1.31
N GLU A 443 -29.06 -7.81 2.64
CA GLU A 443 -30.17 -7.48 3.55
C GLU A 443 -30.71 -6.05 3.34
N ILE A 444 -29.82 -5.08 3.09
CA ILE A 444 -30.22 -3.71 2.75
C ILE A 444 -31.00 -3.69 1.44
N ASN A 445 -30.49 -4.35 0.41
CA ASN A 445 -31.16 -4.42 -0.90
C ASN A 445 -32.53 -5.11 -0.83
N ALA A 446 -32.64 -6.18 -0.02
CA ALA A 446 -33.88 -6.94 0.10
C ALA A 446 -34.95 -6.26 0.95
N ARG A 447 -34.59 -5.47 1.96
CA ARG A 447 -35.51 -4.97 2.98
C ARG A 447 -35.74 -3.47 2.97
N SER A 448 -34.85 -2.66 2.38
CA SER A 448 -35.04 -1.22 2.28
C SER A 448 -36.13 -0.88 1.28
N LYS A 449 -37.03 0.02 1.63
CA LYS A 449 -38.03 0.57 0.71
C LYS A 449 -37.45 1.40 -0.42
N HIS A 450 -36.16 1.76 -0.32
CA HIS A 450 -35.41 2.51 -1.33
C HIS A 450 -34.55 1.63 -2.23
N SER A 451 -34.71 0.30 -2.24
CA SER A 451 -33.89 -0.64 -3.01
C SER A 451 -33.71 -0.26 -4.48
N PHE A 452 -34.74 0.30 -5.13
CA PHE A 452 -34.70 0.79 -6.52
C PHE A 452 -33.73 1.97 -6.75
N ASN A 453 -33.29 2.62 -5.67
CA ASN A 453 -32.37 3.75 -5.70
C ASN A 453 -30.92 3.36 -5.35
N LEU A 454 -30.72 2.11 -4.98
CA LEU A 454 -29.42 1.57 -4.57
C LEU A 454 -28.69 0.98 -5.76
N ILE A 455 -27.38 1.27 -5.86
CA ILE A 455 -26.44 0.60 -6.76
C ILE A 455 -25.55 -0.29 -5.91
N SER A 456 -25.54 -1.59 -6.18
CA SER A 456 -24.74 -2.58 -5.47
C SER A 456 -24.08 -3.56 -6.44
N TYR A 457 -23.25 -4.48 -5.93
CA TYR A 457 -22.53 -5.48 -6.72
C TYR A 457 -22.36 -6.77 -5.90
N ASP A 458 -22.52 -7.93 -6.54
CA ASP A 458 -22.48 -9.21 -5.82
C ASP A 458 -21.08 -9.73 -5.58
N MET A 459 -20.12 -9.36 -6.41
CA MET A 459 -18.73 -9.81 -6.32
C MET A 459 -17.74 -8.66 -6.46
N ALA A 460 -16.56 -8.82 -5.85
CA ALA A 460 -15.50 -7.82 -5.88
C ALA A 460 -15.08 -7.38 -7.31
N LYS A 461 -15.12 -8.29 -8.29
CA LYS A 461 -14.81 -8.00 -9.71
C LYS A 461 -15.80 -7.05 -10.37
N GLU A 462 -17.02 -6.92 -9.86
CA GLU A 462 -18.08 -6.06 -10.40
C GLU A 462 -18.05 -4.66 -9.79
N ARG A 463 -17.25 -4.48 -8.74
CA ARG A 463 -17.14 -3.21 -8.00
C ARG A 463 -16.82 -2.03 -8.91
N SER A 464 -15.91 -2.19 -9.86
CA SER A 464 -15.54 -1.12 -10.79
C SER A 464 -16.73 -0.67 -11.64
N GLY A 465 -17.49 -1.61 -12.21
CA GLY A 465 -18.68 -1.31 -13.01
C GLY A 465 -19.79 -0.60 -12.20
N ALA A 466 -19.97 -1.00 -10.93
CA ALA A 466 -20.93 -0.33 -10.04
C ALA A 466 -20.51 1.11 -9.71
N ILE A 467 -19.21 1.34 -9.48
CA ILE A 467 -18.64 2.68 -9.26
C ILE A 467 -18.80 3.54 -10.53
N ASP A 468 -18.51 3.01 -11.71
CA ASP A 468 -18.66 3.72 -12.98
C ASP A 468 -20.13 4.11 -13.24
N LEU A 469 -21.07 3.20 -12.95
CA LEU A 469 -22.50 3.48 -13.03
C LEU A 469 -22.90 4.58 -12.03
N PHE A 470 -22.44 4.49 -10.79
CA PHE A 470 -22.71 5.51 -9.78
C PHE A 470 -22.18 6.89 -10.19
N ASN A 471 -20.98 6.96 -10.74
CA ASN A 471 -20.37 8.22 -11.18
C ASN A 471 -21.13 8.90 -12.34
N ARG A 472 -21.84 8.11 -13.16
CA ARG A 472 -22.64 8.60 -14.31
C ARG A 472 -24.08 8.92 -13.95
N THR A 473 -24.53 8.57 -12.74
CA THR A 473 -25.92 8.77 -12.30
C THR A 473 -26.00 9.76 -11.15
N GLU A 474 -27.10 10.53 -11.08
CA GLU A 474 -27.36 11.47 -10.01
C GLU A 474 -28.46 10.94 -9.08
N GLY A 475 -28.43 11.36 -7.81
CA GLY A 475 -29.43 11.00 -6.81
C GLY A 475 -29.48 9.52 -6.47
N LYS A 476 -28.45 8.73 -6.82
CA LYS A 476 -28.33 7.32 -6.49
C LYS A 476 -27.43 7.10 -5.27
N VAL A 477 -27.56 5.95 -4.66
CA VAL A 477 -26.80 5.56 -3.45
C VAL A 477 -25.99 4.31 -3.74
N LEU A 478 -24.68 4.42 -3.66
CA LEU A 478 -23.77 3.27 -3.83
C LEU A 478 -23.70 2.49 -2.51
N VAL A 479 -23.98 1.20 -2.56
CA VAL A 479 -23.89 0.29 -1.41
C VAL A 479 -22.79 -0.74 -1.64
N GLY A 480 -21.90 -0.90 -0.67
CA GLY A 480 -20.86 -1.92 -0.75
C GLY A 480 -20.38 -2.40 0.62
N PRO A 481 -19.76 -3.57 0.69
CA PRO A 481 -19.22 -4.12 1.93
C PRO A 481 -18.21 -3.16 2.59
N SER A 482 -17.33 -2.57 1.75
CA SER A 482 -16.37 -1.55 2.16
C SER A 482 -16.11 -0.61 0.98
N LEU A 483 -16.37 0.67 1.19
CA LEU A 483 -16.17 1.75 0.22
C LEU A 483 -15.12 2.76 0.72
N LEU A 484 -14.18 2.27 1.54
CA LEU A 484 -13.18 3.10 2.24
C LEU A 484 -12.07 3.61 1.31
N GLU A 485 -11.86 2.97 0.16
CA GLU A 485 -10.79 3.29 -0.79
C GLU A 485 -11.27 3.27 -2.24
N GLY A 486 -10.55 3.99 -3.12
CA GLY A 486 -10.78 3.94 -4.57
C GLY A 486 -12.02 4.72 -5.05
N LEU A 487 -12.49 5.69 -4.27
CA LEU A 487 -13.59 6.60 -4.65
C LEU A 487 -13.14 8.05 -4.52
N ASP A 488 -13.38 8.84 -5.55
CA ASP A 488 -13.27 10.30 -5.51
C ASP A 488 -14.68 10.89 -5.56
N LEU A 489 -15.18 11.28 -4.39
CA LEU A 489 -16.57 11.73 -4.20
C LEU A 489 -16.57 13.21 -3.82
N LYS A 490 -16.41 14.06 -4.83
CA LYS A 490 -16.45 15.52 -4.67
C LYS A 490 -17.89 16.04 -4.78
N ASP A 491 -18.19 17.04 -3.97
CA ASP A 491 -19.41 17.85 -4.08
C ASP A 491 -20.69 16.98 -4.07
N ASP A 492 -21.58 17.16 -5.05
CA ASP A 492 -22.86 16.45 -5.14
C ASP A 492 -22.75 14.94 -5.40
N LYS A 493 -21.55 14.42 -5.61
CA LYS A 493 -21.32 12.96 -5.73
C LYS A 493 -21.51 12.21 -4.40
N SER A 494 -21.38 12.89 -3.24
CA SER A 494 -21.68 12.28 -1.95
C SER A 494 -22.03 13.33 -0.90
N ARG A 495 -23.31 13.67 -0.76
CA ARG A 495 -23.80 14.58 0.28
C ARG A 495 -24.04 13.89 1.62
N PHE A 496 -24.09 12.57 1.64
CA PHE A 496 -24.14 11.78 2.85
C PHE A 496 -23.43 10.44 2.70
N GLN A 497 -23.01 9.91 3.83
CA GLN A 497 -22.47 8.56 3.91
C GLN A 497 -22.96 7.87 5.18
N ILE A 498 -23.12 6.56 5.10
CA ILE A 498 -23.71 5.77 6.18
C ILE A 498 -22.80 4.58 6.49
N PHE A 499 -22.29 4.50 7.71
CA PHE A 499 -21.77 3.26 8.27
C PHE A 499 -22.95 2.48 8.83
N PHE A 500 -23.45 1.54 8.04
CA PHE A 500 -24.52 0.66 8.47
C PHE A 500 -24.08 -0.24 9.63
N LYS A 501 -22.86 -0.78 9.49
CA LYS A 501 -22.16 -1.51 10.53
C LYS A 501 -20.78 -0.90 10.78
N VAL A 502 -20.34 -0.86 12.03
CA VAL A 502 -18.96 -0.48 12.37
C VAL A 502 -17.98 -1.43 11.67
N PRO A 503 -17.00 -0.90 10.91
CA PRO A 503 -16.12 -1.71 10.05
C PRO A 503 -15.00 -2.39 10.83
N TYR A 504 -15.36 -3.23 11.80
CA TYR A 504 -14.41 -4.07 12.50
C TYR A 504 -13.74 -5.06 11.53
N PRO A 505 -12.42 -5.30 11.62
CA PRO A 505 -11.76 -6.35 10.86
C PRO A 505 -12.44 -7.71 11.07
N SER A 506 -12.45 -8.55 10.02
CA SER A 506 -13.17 -9.83 10.07
C SER A 506 -12.51 -10.82 11.03
N LEU A 507 -13.24 -11.27 12.05
CA LEU A 507 -12.79 -12.35 12.93
C LEU A 507 -12.77 -13.74 12.26
N GLY A 508 -13.22 -13.85 11.00
CA GLY A 508 -12.98 -15.01 10.15
C GLY A 508 -11.54 -15.11 9.66
N ASP A 509 -10.78 -14.00 9.69
CA ASP A 509 -9.39 -13.98 9.27
C ASP A 509 -8.47 -14.45 10.41
N PRO A 510 -7.64 -15.50 10.19
CA PRO A 510 -6.72 -16.03 11.19
C PRO A 510 -5.74 -14.97 11.74
N LEU A 511 -5.23 -14.08 10.89
CA LEU A 511 -4.31 -13.02 11.30
C LEU A 511 -5.00 -12.01 12.22
N VAL A 512 -6.23 -11.62 11.89
CA VAL A 512 -7.02 -10.71 12.74
C VAL A 512 -7.27 -11.33 14.12
N LYS A 513 -7.64 -12.61 14.19
CA LYS A 513 -7.81 -13.34 15.45
C LYS A 513 -6.52 -13.39 16.27
N ALA A 514 -5.41 -13.73 15.63
CA ALA A 514 -4.11 -13.83 16.28
C ALA A 514 -3.68 -12.46 16.83
N LYS A 515 -3.81 -11.39 16.05
CA LYS A 515 -3.46 -10.02 16.46
C LYS A 515 -4.34 -9.48 17.58
N MET A 516 -5.64 -9.71 17.49
CA MET A 516 -6.56 -9.28 18.54
C MET A 516 -6.19 -9.92 19.89
N LYS A 517 -5.72 -11.18 19.88
CA LYS A 517 -5.28 -11.90 21.07
C LYS A 517 -3.90 -11.42 21.58
N ALA A 518 -2.95 -11.21 20.66
CA ALA A 518 -1.57 -10.88 21.00
C ALA A 518 -1.38 -9.38 21.34
N PHE A 519 -2.14 -8.51 20.71
CA PHE A 519 -1.95 -7.05 20.79
C PHE A 519 -3.22 -6.34 21.27
N PRO A 520 -3.39 -6.15 22.59
CA PRO A 520 -4.53 -5.41 23.13
C PRO A 520 -4.65 -4.01 22.51
N GLY A 521 -5.86 -3.66 22.05
CA GLY A 521 -6.16 -2.39 21.41
C GLY A 521 -5.95 -2.35 19.89
N TRP A 522 -5.22 -3.30 19.29
CA TRP A 522 -4.98 -3.35 17.85
C TRP A 522 -6.27 -3.40 17.02
N TYR A 523 -7.22 -4.21 17.45
CA TYR A 523 -8.50 -4.42 16.78
C TYR A 523 -9.32 -3.13 16.69
N ASP A 524 -9.40 -2.40 17.80
CA ASP A 524 -10.08 -1.13 17.87
C ASP A 524 -9.35 -0.04 17.09
N TRP A 525 -8.02 0.01 17.19
CA TRP A 525 -7.19 0.94 16.42
C TRP A 525 -7.43 0.80 14.91
N LYS A 526 -7.41 -0.43 14.37
CA LYS A 526 -7.72 -0.67 12.94
C LYS A 526 -9.14 -0.25 12.57
N THR A 527 -10.10 -0.48 13.46
CA THR A 527 -11.48 -0.01 13.27
C THR A 527 -11.56 1.52 13.25
N GLY A 528 -10.83 2.19 14.14
CA GLY A 528 -10.74 3.65 14.17
C GLY A 528 -10.17 4.24 12.86
N ILE A 529 -9.11 3.65 12.30
CA ILE A 529 -8.56 4.03 10.99
C ILE A 529 -9.65 3.91 9.91
N ALA A 530 -10.36 2.78 9.84
CA ALA A 530 -11.39 2.54 8.83
C ALA A 530 -12.54 3.57 8.91
N ILE A 531 -12.97 3.93 10.12
CA ILE A 531 -14.02 4.96 10.32
C ILE A 531 -13.51 6.34 9.89
N GLN A 532 -12.29 6.72 10.28
CA GLN A 532 -11.70 8.00 9.88
C GLN A 532 -11.56 8.10 8.35
N GLN A 533 -11.06 7.05 7.70
CA GLN A 533 -10.93 7.00 6.25
C GLN A 533 -12.27 7.17 5.54
N GLY A 534 -13.27 6.39 5.95
CA GLY A 534 -14.60 6.48 5.37
C GLY A 534 -15.21 7.87 5.58
N SER A 535 -15.19 8.39 6.82
CA SER A 535 -15.81 9.69 7.14
C SER A 535 -15.13 10.90 6.47
N GLY A 536 -13.92 10.73 5.90
CA GLY A 536 -13.19 11.74 5.15
C GLY A 536 -13.42 11.71 3.63
N ARG A 537 -14.24 10.77 3.10
CA ARG A 537 -14.39 10.59 1.65
C ARG A 537 -15.23 11.66 0.97
N SER A 538 -16.25 12.14 1.65
CA SER A 538 -17.25 13.05 1.07
C SER A 538 -16.90 14.53 1.22
N ILE A 539 -15.69 14.88 1.68
CA ILE A 539 -15.25 16.28 1.86
C ILE A 539 -13.85 16.45 1.32
N ARG A 540 -13.70 17.37 0.36
CA ARG A 540 -12.45 17.63 -0.33
C ARG A 540 -11.98 19.09 -0.30
N SER A 541 -12.87 20.03 -0.01
CA SER A 541 -12.56 21.47 0.03
C SER A 541 -13.14 22.14 1.28
N LYS A 542 -12.72 23.38 1.58
CA LYS A 542 -13.25 24.18 2.71
C LYS A 542 -14.75 24.48 2.58
N ASP A 543 -15.26 24.53 1.36
CA ASP A 543 -16.65 24.86 1.08
C ASP A 543 -17.56 23.65 0.94
N ASP A 544 -16.98 22.47 0.89
CA ASP A 544 -17.70 21.21 0.74
C ASP A 544 -18.38 20.79 2.05
N TRP A 545 -19.52 20.08 1.92
CA TRP A 545 -20.26 19.59 3.07
C TRP A 545 -20.80 18.19 2.82
N ALA A 546 -20.84 17.37 3.87
CA ALA A 546 -21.47 16.06 3.86
C ALA A 546 -21.79 15.60 5.28
N VAL A 547 -22.82 14.76 5.43
CA VAL A 547 -23.22 14.19 6.72
C VAL A 547 -22.82 12.72 6.77
N THR A 548 -22.10 12.33 7.83
CA THR A 548 -21.79 10.92 8.10
C THR A 548 -22.76 10.38 9.15
N TYR A 549 -23.42 9.25 8.87
CA TYR A 549 -24.27 8.54 9.84
C TYR A 549 -23.60 7.25 10.27
N ILE A 550 -23.63 6.94 11.56
CA ILE A 550 -23.18 5.65 12.12
C ILE A 550 -24.38 5.01 12.82
N LEU A 551 -24.86 3.88 12.28
CA LEU A 551 -26.11 3.23 12.74
C LEU A 551 -25.87 2.13 13.77
N ASP A 552 -24.66 1.57 13.83
CA ASP A 552 -24.32 0.48 14.74
C ASP A 552 -23.86 1.01 16.09
N ALA A 553 -24.62 0.75 17.14
CA ALA A 553 -24.31 1.16 18.50
C ALA A 553 -23.02 0.54 19.09
N CYS A 554 -22.38 -0.42 18.40
CA CYS A 554 -21.04 -0.89 18.74
C CYS A 554 -20.00 0.24 18.71
N PHE A 555 -20.25 1.32 17.97
CA PHE A 555 -19.39 2.50 17.92
C PHE A 555 -19.18 3.16 19.30
N ARG A 556 -20.15 3.02 20.22
CA ARG A 556 -20.02 3.56 21.59
C ARG A 556 -18.75 3.10 22.30
N SER A 557 -18.33 1.86 22.10
CA SER A 557 -17.13 1.31 22.74
C SER A 557 -15.84 2.03 22.31
N LEU A 558 -15.82 2.62 21.11
CA LEU A 558 -14.67 3.34 20.58
C LEU A 558 -14.64 4.80 21.06
N ILE A 559 -15.79 5.49 21.01
CA ILE A 559 -15.87 6.92 21.41
C ILE A 559 -15.71 7.13 22.91
N ASN A 560 -16.00 6.13 23.73
CA ASN A 560 -15.80 6.20 25.17
C ASN A 560 -14.34 6.01 25.61
N LYS A 561 -13.42 5.71 24.68
CA LYS A 561 -11.99 5.61 24.97
C LYS A 561 -11.36 7.01 24.92
N PRO A 562 -10.65 7.43 25.99
CA PRO A 562 -9.98 8.71 26.00
C PRO A 562 -8.97 8.82 24.85
N ASP A 563 -8.94 9.96 24.16
CA ASP A 563 -7.97 10.29 23.10
C ASP A 563 -7.90 9.29 21.94
N PHE A 564 -8.90 8.41 21.80
CA PHE A 564 -8.93 7.38 20.73
C PHE A 564 -9.03 7.98 19.33
N PHE A 565 -9.87 9.01 19.18
CA PHE A 565 -9.95 9.81 17.97
C PHE A 565 -9.32 11.19 18.18
N PRO A 566 -8.73 11.83 17.14
CA PRO A 566 -8.24 13.19 17.26
C PRO A 566 -9.36 14.16 17.61
N PRO A 567 -9.06 15.28 18.30
CA PRO A 567 -10.08 16.27 18.71
C PRO A 567 -10.97 16.73 17.56
N SER A 568 -10.37 17.00 16.39
CA SER A 568 -11.09 17.38 15.16
C SER A 568 -12.11 16.36 14.66
N PHE A 569 -11.95 15.09 15.00
CA PHE A 569 -12.93 14.04 14.72
C PHE A 569 -14.01 14.00 15.80
N GLN A 570 -13.62 14.10 17.07
CA GLN A 570 -14.56 14.03 18.21
C GLN A 570 -15.57 15.18 18.19
N GLU A 571 -15.14 16.40 17.86
CA GLU A 571 -15.98 17.59 17.77
C GLU A 571 -17.08 17.48 16.70
N ARG A 572 -16.92 16.60 15.72
CA ARG A 572 -17.92 16.30 14.68
C ARG A 572 -19.06 15.40 15.18
N ILE A 573 -18.86 14.65 16.27
CA ILE A 573 -19.79 13.61 16.71
C ILE A 573 -20.98 14.22 17.44
N LYS A 574 -22.18 13.92 16.94
CA LYS A 574 -23.47 14.24 17.54
C LYS A 574 -24.20 12.92 17.83
N THR A 575 -24.37 12.58 19.11
CA THR A 575 -25.06 11.34 19.51
C THR A 575 -26.56 11.55 19.59
N ILE A 576 -27.33 10.62 19.01
CA ILE A 576 -28.79 10.51 19.12
C ILE A 576 -29.08 9.17 19.79
N ASN A 577 -29.69 9.26 20.99
CA ASN A 577 -30.11 8.09 21.78
C ASN A 577 -31.50 7.61 21.37
#